data_bed05e8b19d49aa9888a3a3507da4ee4
#
_entry.id   bed05e8b19d49aa9888a3a3507da4ee4
#
_cell.length_a   1.000
_cell.length_b   1.000
_cell.length_c   1.000
_cell.angle_alpha   90.00
_cell.angle_beta   90.00
_cell.angle_gamma   90.00
#
_symmetry.space_group_name_H-M   'P 1'
#
loop_
_entity.id
_entity.type
_entity.pdbx_description
1 polymer ?
#
loop_
_entity_poly.entity_id
_entity_poly.type
_entity_poly.pdbx_seq_one_letter_code
_entity_poly.pdbx_strand_id
1 'polypeptide(L)'
;MAETTYFPRRLILAAALISGVLLALAVHMLGARYGLDLGGLWRSDTHEFMPAGAAVAWWLIATVAFVGGYFTATLMQSAVSGQIPPRMRQFLIAVGVLVLAGAGQAASAPSPLPTVSGVVAGVAALCLGAAMSFCGAHFALRKA
;
A
#
# COMPACT_ATOMS: atom_id res chain seq x y z
N MET A 1 24.79 -30.47 0.82
CA MET A 1 23.73 -29.93 -0.05
C MET A 1 23.07 -28.79 0.70
N ALA A 2 23.22 -27.58 0.22
CA ALA A 2 22.47 -26.46 0.76
C ALA A 2 21.01 -26.65 0.35
N GLU A 3 20.12 -26.91 1.32
CA GLU A 3 18.69 -26.80 1.08
C GLU A 3 18.44 -25.34 0.71
N THR A 4 18.17 -25.10 -0.56
CA THR A 4 17.67 -23.82 -1.02
C THR A 4 16.28 -23.63 -0.40
N THR A 5 16.24 -22.92 0.69
CA THR A 5 15.00 -22.60 1.39
C THR A 5 14.21 -21.62 0.53
N TYR A 6 13.40 -22.14 -0.35
CA TYR A 6 12.47 -21.29 -1.12
C TYR A 6 11.28 -20.93 -0.25
N PHE A 7 10.98 -19.64 -0.15
CA PHE A 7 9.69 -19.27 0.41
C PHE A 7 8.56 -19.78 -0.50
N PRO A 8 7.57 -20.48 0.07
CA PRO A 8 6.44 -20.92 -0.73
C PRO A 8 5.73 -19.73 -1.34
N ARG A 9 5.33 -19.84 -2.59
CA ARG A 9 4.63 -18.78 -3.34
C ARG A 9 3.46 -18.17 -2.55
N ARG A 10 2.74 -19.02 -1.81
CA ARG A 10 1.61 -18.58 -0.95
C ARG A 10 2.04 -17.61 0.14
N LEU A 11 3.21 -17.83 0.74
CA LEU A 11 3.75 -16.96 1.79
C LEU A 11 4.15 -15.58 1.20
N ILE A 12 4.77 -15.57 0.04
CA ILE A 12 5.13 -14.32 -0.67
C ILE A 12 3.88 -13.52 -1.02
N LEU A 13 2.85 -14.17 -1.54
CA LEU A 13 1.58 -13.52 -1.87
C LEU A 13 0.87 -13.00 -0.62
N ALA A 14 0.88 -13.75 0.48
CA ALA A 14 0.31 -13.30 1.75
C ALA A 14 1.07 -12.07 2.31
N ALA A 15 2.39 -12.09 2.27
CA ALA A 15 3.20 -10.94 2.68
C ALA A 15 2.93 -9.70 1.79
N ALA A 16 2.74 -9.90 0.49
CA ALA A 16 2.38 -8.84 -0.43
C ALA A 16 0.99 -8.26 -0.12
N LEU A 17 0.00 -9.09 0.18
CA LEU A 17 -1.33 -8.62 0.61
C LEU A 17 -1.24 -7.75 1.86
N ILE A 18 -0.50 -8.20 2.87
CA ILE A 18 -0.31 -7.43 4.12
C ILE A 18 0.38 -6.10 3.83
N SER A 19 1.44 -6.11 3.04
CA SER A 19 2.15 -4.87 2.67
C SER A 19 1.26 -3.91 1.90
N GLY A 20 0.41 -4.42 1.00
CA GLY A 20 -0.55 -3.62 0.25
C GLY A 20 -1.60 -2.94 1.13
N VAL A 21 -2.12 -3.65 2.12
CA VAL A 21 -3.04 -3.10 3.13
C VAL A 21 -2.37 -2.00 3.95
N LEU A 22 -1.14 -2.23 4.42
CA LEU A 22 -0.39 -1.25 5.21
C LEU A 22 -0.05 0.01 4.39
N LEU A 23 0.35 -0.16 3.14
CA LEU A 23 0.64 0.96 2.24
C LEU A 23 -0.62 1.76 1.90
N ALA A 24 -1.74 1.09 1.64
CA ALA A 24 -3.02 1.75 1.41
C ALA A 24 -3.47 2.55 2.63
N LEU A 25 -3.33 1.98 3.82
CA LEU A 25 -3.62 2.66 5.08
C LEU A 25 -2.74 3.90 5.27
N ALA A 26 -1.44 3.78 5.02
CA ALA A 26 -0.49 4.89 5.12
C ALA A 26 -0.83 6.03 4.14
N VAL A 27 -1.12 5.70 2.89
CA VAL A 27 -1.52 6.68 1.87
C VAL A 27 -2.85 7.34 2.24
N HIS A 28 -3.81 6.59 2.74
CA HIS A 28 -5.10 7.11 3.18
C HIS A 28 -4.94 8.11 4.34
N MET A 29 -4.16 7.76 5.36
CA MET A 29 -3.91 8.62 6.51
C MET A 29 -3.14 9.90 6.14
N LEU A 30 -2.09 9.76 5.33
CA LEU A 30 -1.32 10.91 4.85
C LEU A 30 -2.16 11.79 3.92
N GLY A 31 -2.95 11.18 3.04
CA GLY A 31 -3.84 11.90 2.13
C GLY A 31 -4.87 12.73 2.85
N ALA A 32 -5.51 12.19 3.87
CA ALA A 32 -6.49 12.91 4.69
C ALA A 32 -5.88 14.17 5.34
N ARG A 33 -4.62 14.10 5.74
CA ARG A 33 -3.93 15.25 6.32
C ARG A 33 -3.61 16.35 5.30
N TYR A 34 -3.37 15.99 4.06
CA TYR A 34 -3.05 16.94 2.98
C TYR A 34 -4.27 17.31 2.11
N GLY A 35 -5.47 17.00 2.55
CA GLY A 35 -6.71 17.34 1.86
C GLY A 35 -7.08 16.41 0.69
N LEU A 36 -6.42 15.28 0.56
CA LEU A 36 -6.81 14.22 -0.38
C LEU A 36 -7.86 13.33 0.30
N ASP A 37 -9.11 13.68 0.15
CA ASP A 37 -10.22 12.97 0.80
C ASP A 37 -10.76 11.85 -0.06
N LEU A 38 -10.50 10.60 0.36
CA LEU A 38 -11.09 9.40 -0.24
C LEU A 38 -12.57 9.26 0.08
N GLY A 39 -13.05 9.86 1.18
CA GLY A 39 -14.46 9.85 1.57
C GLY A 39 -15.36 10.68 0.66
N GLY A 40 -14.79 11.58 -0.13
CA GLY A 40 -15.48 12.41 -1.09
C GLY A 40 -15.77 11.75 -2.44
N LEU A 41 -16.09 10.44 -2.46
CA LEU A 41 -16.45 9.75 -3.71
C LEU A 41 -17.64 10.39 -4.41
N TRP A 42 -18.54 11.01 -3.64
CA TRP A 42 -19.68 11.75 -4.14
C TRP A 42 -19.80 13.08 -3.42
N ARG A 43 -19.68 14.16 -4.16
CA ARG A 43 -19.96 15.50 -3.66
C ARG A 43 -21.39 15.88 -4.00
N SER A 44 -22.25 15.92 -3.01
CA SER A 44 -23.66 16.23 -3.19
C SER A 44 -23.91 17.69 -3.59
N ASP A 45 -23.01 18.61 -3.27
CA ASP A 45 -23.05 20.03 -3.61
C ASP A 45 -22.74 20.32 -5.08
N THR A 46 -21.86 19.52 -5.70
CA THR A 46 -21.45 19.68 -7.11
C THR A 46 -21.98 18.59 -8.05
N HIS A 47 -22.67 17.59 -7.53
CA HIS A 47 -23.09 16.38 -8.27
C HIS A 47 -21.96 15.69 -9.05
N GLU A 48 -20.73 15.85 -8.60
CA GLU A 48 -19.57 15.20 -9.20
C GLU A 48 -19.31 13.86 -8.55
N PHE A 49 -19.21 12.84 -9.37
CA PHE A 49 -18.68 11.54 -8.97
C PHE A 49 -17.16 11.57 -9.10
N MET A 50 -16.49 11.24 -8.01
CA MET A 50 -15.04 11.16 -7.94
C MET A 50 -14.34 12.47 -8.31
N PRO A 51 -14.40 13.50 -7.46
CA PRO A 51 -13.67 14.74 -7.69
C PRO A 51 -12.17 14.46 -7.90
N ALA A 52 -11.48 15.31 -8.65
CA ALA A 52 -10.11 15.11 -9.11
C ALA A 52 -9.13 14.74 -7.97
N GLY A 53 -9.28 15.32 -6.80
CA GLY A 53 -8.45 14.98 -5.63
C GLY A 53 -8.65 13.54 -5.14
N ALA A 54 -9.87 13.04 -5.15
CA ALA A 54 -10.18 11.65 -4.79
C ALA A 54 -9.62 10.68 -5.84
N ALA A 55 -9.75 11.00 -7.13
CA ALA A 55 -9.19 10.19 -8.21
C ALA A 55 -7.68 10.06 -8.11
N VAL A 56 -6.96 11.16 -7.81
CA VAL A 56 -5.51 11.15 -7.58
C VAL A 56 -5.15 10.27 -6.37
N ALA A 57 -5.88 10.37 -5.27
CA ALA A 57 -5.64 9.55 -4.09
C ALA A 57 -5.84 8.05 -4.36
N TRP A 58 -6.89 7.67 -5.08
CA TRP A 58 -7.13 6.30 -5.49
C TRP A 58 -6.03 5.77 -6.41
N TRP A 59 -5.61 6.57 -7.36
CA TRP A 59 -4.51 6.23 -8.27
C TRP A 59 -3.18 6.05 -7.52
N LEU A 60 -2.88 6.92 -6.55
CA LEU A 60 -1.69 6.80 -5.70
C LEU A 60 -1.71 5.49 -4.90
N ILE A 61 -2.83 5.14 -4.28
CA ILE A 61 -2.98 3.88 -3.55
C ILE A 61 -2.72 2.69 -4.47
N ALA A 62 -3.33 2.68 -5.65
CA ALA A 62 -3.15 1.60 -6.61
C ALA A 62 -1.69 1.45 -7.04
N THR A 63 -1.04 2.55 -7.38
CA THR A 63 0.36 2.56 -7.85
C THR A 63 1.32 2.15 -6.74
N VAL A 64 1.21 2.76 -5.58
CA VAL A 64 2.09 2.48 -4.42
C VAL A 64 1.92 1.03 -3.96
N ALA A 65 0.70 0.53 -3.90
CA ALA A 65 0.43 -0.86 -3.52
C ALA A 65 0.98 -1.85 -4.55
N PHE A 66 0.82 -1.59 -5.84
CA PHE A 66 1.37 -2.43 -6.90
C PHE A 66 2.91 -2.50 -6.82
N VAL A 67 3.56 -1.36 -6.72
CA VAL A 67 5.02 -1.28 -6.59
C VAL A 67 5.48 -1.95 -5.29
N GLY A 68 4.77 -1.71 -4.18
CA GLY A 68 5.06 -2.34 -2.90
C GLY A 68 4.97 -3.85 -2.95
N GLY A 69 3.95 -4.40 -3.60
CA GLY A 69 3.81 -5.85 -3.79
C GLY A 69 4.92 -6.45 -4.65
N TYR A 70 5.25 -5.77 -5.73
CA TYR A 70 6.37 -6.16 -6.60
C TYR A 70 7.69 -6.21 -5.82
N PHE A 71 8.00 -5.16 -5.05
CA PHE A 71 9.22 -5.12 -4.25
C PHE A 71 9.22 -6.12 -3.09
N THR A 72 8.09 -6.34 -2.44
CA THR A 72 7.96 -7.35 -1.38
C THR A 72 8.30 -8.74 -1.92
N ALA A 73 7.75 -9.12 -3.07
CA ALA A 73 8.04 -10.40 -3.69
C ALA A 73 9.50 -10.53 -4.10
N THR A 74 10.06 -9.50 -4.72
CA THR A 74 11.47 -9.49 -5.13
C THR A 74 12.40 -9.54 -3.91
N LEU A 75 12.06 -8.83 -2.83
CA LEU A 75 12.82 -8.85 -1.60
C LEU A 75 12.86 -10.24 -0.96
N MET A 76 11.70 -10.88 -0.86
CA MET A 76 11.61 -12.21 -0.25
C MET A 76 12.39 -13.24 -1.07
N GLN A 77 12.34 -13.15 -2.39
CA GLN A 77 13.17 -13.99 -3.28
C GLN A 77 14.67 -13.73 -3.08
N SER A 78 15.07 -12.46 -2.97
CA SER A 78 16.48 -12.07 -2.77
C SER A 78 16.99 -12.42 -1.38
N ALA A 79 16.14 -12.39 -0.36
CA ALA A 79 16.50 -12.77 1.01
C ALA A 79 16.90 -14.25 1.10
N VAL A 80 16.28 -15.10 0.30
CA VAL A 80 16.63 -16.52 0.22
C VAL A 80 18.00 -16.72 -0.43
N SER A 81 18.35 -15.90 -1.43
CA SER A 81 19.65 -15.96 -2.10
C SER A 81 20.79 -15.29 -1.31
N GLY A 82 20.48 -14.66 -0.18
CA GLY A 82 21.47 -13.99 0.67
C GLY A 82 22.01 -12.67 0.12
N GLN A 83 21.48 -12.21 -1.01
CA GLN A 83 21.93 -10.97 -1.65
C GLN A 83 20.77 -9.98 -1.79
N ILE A 84 20.71 -9.02 -0.87
CA ILE A 84 19.78 -7.90 -0.99
C ILE A 84 20.46 -6.78 -1.80
N PRO A 85 19.92 -6.41 -2.98
CA PRO A 85 20.49 -5.30 -3.76
C PRO A 85 20.50 -4.00 -2.95
N PRO A 86 21.55 -3.17 -3.06
CA PRO A 86 21.65 -1.92 -2.29
C PRO A 86 20.51 -0.94 -2.57
N ARG A 87 19.98 -0.91 -3.78
CA ARG A 87 18.82 -0.09 -4.15
C ARG A 87 17.54 -0.51 -3.40
N MET A 88 17.35 -1.80 -3.18
CA MET A 88 16.21 -2.33 -2.45
C MET A 88 16.31 -2.00 -0.96
N ARG A 89 17.51 -2.03 -0.39
CA ARG A 89 17.75 -1.60 0.99
C ARG A 89 17.40 -0.12 1.19
N GLN A 90 17.79 0.75 0.25
CA GLN A 90 17.43 2.18 0.28
C GLN A 90 15.93 2.38 0.17
N PHE A 91 15.26 1.63 -0.70
CA PHE A 91 13.81 1.67 -0.85
C PHE A 91 13.09 1.26 0.45
N LEU A 92 13.54 0.18 1.09
CA LEU A 92 12.97 -0.27 2.38
C LEU A 92 13.12 0.78 3.47
N ILE A 93 14.27 1.44 3.56
CA ILE A 93 14.50 2.53 4.51
C ILE A 93 13.54 3.68 4.23
N ALA A 94 13.41 4.08 2.96
CA ALA A 94 12.50 5.16 2.56
C ALA A 94 11.04 4.84 2.88
N VAL A 95 10.58 3.62 2.58
CA VAL A 95 9.22 3.16 2.90
C VAL A 95 9.03 3.08 4.42
N GLY A 96 10.00 2.57 5.16
CA GLY A 96 9.95 2.51 6.62
C GLY A 96 9.83 3.89 7.24
N VAL A 97 10.60 4.87 6.77
CA VAL A 97 10.51 6.27 7.21
C VAL A 97 9.14 6.86 6.89
N LEU A 98 8.62 6.63 5.68
CA LEU A 98 7.30 7.10 5.26
C LEU A 98 6.18 6.52 6.14
N VAL A 99 6.22 5.22 6.41
CA VAL A 99 5.23 4.54 7.27
C VAL A 99 5.30 5.06 8.70
N LEU A 100 6.50 5.22 9.26
CA LEU A 100 6.70 5.76 10.60
C LEU A 100 6.23 7.22 10.71
N ALA A 101 6.53 8.05 9.71
CA ALA A 101 6.06 9.42 9.65
C ALA A 101 4.53 9.49 9.56
N GLY A 102 3.93 8.66 8.73
CA GLY A 102 2.47 8.56 8.60
C GLY A 102 1.81 8.10 9.89
N ALA A 103 2.35 7.07 10.54
CA ALA A 103 1.85 6.56 11.81
C ALA A 103 2.00 7.61 12.93
N GLY A 104 3.13 8.31 12.99
CA GLY A 104 3.36 9.39 13.96
C GLY A 104 2.38 10.55 13.81
N GLN A 105 2.10 10.94 12.57
CA GLN A 105 1.12 11.96 12.28
C GLN A 105 -0.32 11.53 12.61
N ALA A 106 -0.66 10.28 12.31
CA ALA A 106 -1.97 9.72 12.65
C ALA A 106 -2.19 9.68 14.18
N ALA A 107 -1.15 9.31 14.95
CA ALA A 107 -1.22 9.27 16.40
C ALA A 107 -1.35 10.67 17.05
N SER A 108 -0.82 11.72 16.40
CA SER A 108 -0.85 13.10 16.92
C SER A 108 -2.08 13.89 16.49
N ALA A 109 -2.86 13.42 15.53
CA ALA A 109 -4.06 14.11 15.04
C ALA A 109 -5.28 13.72 15.87
N PRO A 110 -6.14 14.70 16.30
CA PRO A 110 -7.44 14.36 16.85
C PRO A 110 -8.28 13.68 15.76
N SER A 111 -8.71 12.45 16.04
CA SER A 111 -9.53 11.68 15.10
C SER A 111 -10.95 12.26 15.08
N PRO A 112 -11.44 12.82 13.96
CA PRO A 112 -12.88 13.06 13.83
C PRO A 112 -13.58 11.70 13.86
N LEU A 113 -14.79 11.67 14.43
CA LEU A 113 -15.63 10.46 14.42
C LEU A 113 -15.78 9.97 12.97
N PRO A 114 -15.51 8.69 12.70
CA PRO A 114 -15.59 8.16 11.33
C PRO A 114 -17.03 8.26 10.83
N THR A 115 -17.21 8.92 9.70
CA THR A 115 -18.49 8.92 8.98
C THR A 115 -18.66 7.57 8.27
N VAL A 116 -19.90 7.14 8.04
CA VAL A 116 -20.18 5.87 7.33
C VAL A 116 -19.51 5.86 5.94
N SER A 117 -19.57 6.97 5.22
CA SER A 117 -18.91 7.12 3.92
C SER A 117 -17.39 7.03 4.03
N GLY A 118 -16.80 7.56 5.09
CA GLY A 118 -15.36 7.46 5.35
C GLY A 118 -14.91 6.04 5.65
N VAL A 119 -15.70 5.27 6.40
CA VAL A 119 -15.44 3.85 6.68
C VAL A 119 -15.51 3.02 5.40
N VAL A 120 -16.54 3.21 4.57
CA VAL A 120 -16.70 2.50 3.30
C VAL A 120 -15.54 2.81 2.36
N ALA A 121 -15.15 4.08 2.23
CA ALA A 121 -14.01 4.49 1.41
C ALA A 121 -12.70 3.89 1.96
N GLY A 122 -12.50 3.86 3.26
CA GLY A 122 -11.33 3.25 3.90
C GLY A 122 -11.23 1.75 3.61
N VAL A 123 -12.32 1.00 3.77
CA VAL A 123 -12.37 -0.43 3.44
C VAL A 123 -12.10 -0.67 1.97
N ALA A 124 -12.70 0.11 1.08
CA ALA A 124 -12.46 0.01 -0.36
C ALA A 124 -10.99 0.30 -0.72
N ALA A 125 -10.36 1.28 -0.07
CA ALA A 125 -8.94 1.59 -0.24
C ALA A 125 -8.04 0.43 0.19
N LEU A 126 -8.34 -0.22 1.31
CA LEU A 126 -7.60 -1.38 1.80
C LEU A 126 -7.75 -2.57 0.85
N CYS A 127 -8.94 -2.82 0.33
CA CYS A 127 -9.20 -3.87 -0.66
C CYS A 127 -8.44 -3.61 -1.97
N LEU A 128 -8.44 -2.37 -2.45
CA LEU A 128 -7.69 -1.98 -3.65
C LEU A 128 -6.18 -2.17 -3.42
N GLY A 129 -5.67 -1.73 -2.27
CA GLY A 129 -4.27 -1.90 -1.89
C GLY A 129 -3.85 -3.37 -1.88
N ALA A 130 -4.66 -4.23 -1.27
CA ALA A 130 -4.42 -5.66 -1.23
C ALA A 130 -4.42 -6.28 -2.64
N ALA A 131 -5.42 -5.95 -3.47
CA ALA A 131 -5.54 -6.47 -4.83
C ALA A 131 -4.37 -6.03 -5.72
N MET A 132 -4.01 -4.76 -5.69
CA MET A 132 -2.92 -4.21 -6.50
C MET A 132 -1.56 -4.75 -6.06
N SER A 133 -1.33 -4.90 -4.76
CA SER A 133 -0.11 -5.51 -4.23
C SER A 133 0.01 -6.99 -4.61
N PHE A 134 -1.10 -7.72 -4.57
CA PHE A 134 -1.16 -9.10 -5.07
C PHE A 134 -0.79 -9.18 -6.56
N CYS A 135 -1.34 -8.29 -7.38
CA CYS A 135 -1.00 -8.21 -8.81
C CYS A 135 0.48 -7.91 -9.03
N GLY A 136 1.04 -6.96 -8.28
CA GLY A 136 2.47 -6.61 -8.35
C GLY A 136 3.37 -7.78 -7.98
N ALA A 137 3.06 -8.48 -6.90
CA ALA A 137 3.79 -9.67 -6.47
C ALA A 137 3.68 -10.81 -7.49
N HIS A 138 2.48 -11.04 -8.01
CA HIS A 138 2.26 -12.05 -9.04
C HIS A 138 3.07 -11.74 -10.32
N PHE A 139 3.13 -10.48 -10.71
CA PHE A 139 3.94 -10.03 -11.85
C PHE A 139 5.43 -10.26 -11.61
N ALA A 140 5.95 -9.97 -10.40
CA ALA A 140 7.34 -10.24 -10.03
C ALA A 140 7.66 -11.73 -10.08
N LEU A 141 6.75 -12.58 -9.58
CA LEU A 141 6.92 -14.03 -9.57
C LEU A 141 6.85 -14.68 -10.95
N ARG A 142 6.24 -14.00 -11.93
CA ARG A 142 6.21 -14.49 -13.33
C ARG A 142 7.52 -14.26 -14.08
N LYS A 143 8.27 -13.22 -13.67
CA LYS A 143 9.55 -12.88 -14.30
C LYS A 143 10.74 -13.64 -13.73
N ALA A 144 10.52 -14.29 -12.61
CA ALA A 144 11.57 -15.07 -11.94
C ALA A 144 11.71 -16.48 -12.53
#